data_c9400ac19444a0124ca54d331f15c60a
#
_entry.id   c9400ac19444a0124ca54d331f15c60a
#
_cell.length_a   1.000
_cell.length_b   1.000
_cell.length_c   1.000
_cell.angle_alpha   90.00
_cell.angle_beta   90.00
_cell.angle_gamma   90.00
#
_symmetry.space_group_name_H-M   'P 1'
#
loop_
_entity.id
_entity.type
_entity.pdbx_description
1 polymer ?
#
loop_
_entity_poly.entity_id
_entity_poly.type
_entity_poly.pdbx_seq_one_letter_code
_entity_poly.pdbx_strand_id
1 'polypeptide(L)'
;LFFVRQMSKLREAGIPVVMISGNHDAENKMTRALELPDNVRRLSTRKPESIEGRTIGFGLEPCDVVFHGQGFQSAAVDENVVQRYPPGRSGAFNIGLLHTSLEMTGGEHARYAPCSVSDLVSRQYDYWALGHIHKARLVQADPPIVFPGNIQGRHIRETGAKGCQLVTVDDRGRPTLEFVPLDVFRWHELTVAADGAKRGDDVLGLIGQSLNRLVREQGELPLAVRVIVTGRC
;
A
#
# COMPACT_ATOMS: atom_id res chain seq x y z
N LEU A 1 12.68 16.61 2.99
CA LEU A 1 13.59 17.00 1.90
C LEU A 1 13.80 15.86 0.90
N PHE A 2 14.04 14.61 1.34
CA PHE A 2 14.16 13.47 0.42
C PHE A 2 12.87 13.26 -0.39
N PHE A 3 11.72 13.22 0.28
CA PHE A 3 10.40 13.05 -0.36
C PHE A 3 10.14 14.12 -1.42
N VAL A 4 10.31 15.40 -1.09
CA VAL A 4 10.10 16.51 -2.04
C VAL A 4 10.99 16.35 -3.28
N ARG A 5 12.28 15.98 -3.09
CA ARG A 5 13.19 15.72 -4.20
C ARG A 5 12.74 14.57 -5.11
N GLN A 6 12.19 13.48 -4.53
CA GLN A 6 11.65 12.39 -5.35
C GLN A 6 10.39 12.83 -6.10
N MET A 7 9.51 13.61 -5.47
CA MET A 7 8.33 14.17 -6.15
C MET A 7 8.73 15.13 -7.28
N SER A 8 9.81 15.91 -7.12
CA SER A 8 10.34 16.76 -8.20
C SER A 8 10.82 15.94 -9.40
N LYS A 9 11.42 14.76 -9.18
CA LYS A 9 11.79 13.86 -10.29
C LYS A 9 10.58 13.35 -11.05
N LEU A 10 9.48 13.04 -10.33
CA LEU A 10 8.22 12.67 -10.99
C LEU A 10 7.65 13.84 -11.81
N ARG A 11 7.78 15.08 -11.31
CA ARG A 11 7.40 16.27 -12.06
C ARG A 11 8.20 16.41 -13.35
N GLU A 12 9.53 16.23 -13.29
CA GLU A 12 10.42 16.27 -14.46
C GLU A 12 10.05 15.21 -15.49
N ALA A 13 9.53 14.07 -15.06
CA ALA A 13 9.02 12.98 -15.90
C ALA A 13 7.55 13.19 -16.35
N GLY A 14 6.91 14.32 -16.02
CA GLY A 14 5.52 14.60 -16.37
C GLY A 14 4.50 13.74 -15.62
N ILE A 15 4.88 13.17 -14.47
CA ILE A 15 4.01 12.25 -13.70
C ILE A 15 3.31 13.03 -12.59
N PRO A 16 1.97 13.20 -12.65
CA PRO A 16 1.19 13.79 -11.57
C PRO A 16 1.04 12.81 -10.40
N VAL A 17 0.88 13.36 -9.20
CA VAL A 17 0.73 12.61 -7.96
C VAL A 17 -0.50 13.08 -7.20
N VAL A 18 -1.40 12.16 -6.88
CA VAL A 18 -2.53 12.43 -5.96
C VAL A 18 -2.28 11.68 -4.67
N MET A 19 -2.36 12.36 -3.54
CA MET A 19 -2.07 11.76 -2.24
C MET A 19 -3.09 12.15 -1.16
N ILE A 20 -3.26 11.26 -0.20
CA ILE A 20 -3.95 11.52 1.06
C ILE A 20 -2.96 11.35 2.22
N SER A 21 -3.24 12.01 3.35
CA SER A 21 -2.49 11.83 4.61
C SER A 21 -3.16 10.73 5.43
N GLY A 22 -2.35 9.77 5.93
CA GLY A 22 -2.79 8.77 6.87
C GLY A 22 -2.64 9.23 8.33
N ASN A 23 -2.86 8.33 9.29
CA ASN A 23 -2.79 8.60 10.73
C ASN A 23 -1.41 9.10 11.18
N HIS A 24 -0.33 8.48 10.73
CA HIS A 24 1.04 8.92 11.07
C HIS A 24 1.40 10.29 10.47
N ASP A 25 0.92 10.59 9.26
CA ASP A 25 1.13 11.89 8.64
C ASP A 25 0.38 13.00 9.37
N ALA A 26 -0.80 12.68 9.90
CA ALA A 26 -1.61 13.60 10.68
C ALA A 26 -0.93 14.03 12.00
N GLU A 27 -0.13 13.16 12.61
CA GLU A 27 0.65 13.47 13.82
C GLU A 27 1.93 14.27 13.50
N ASN A 28 2.50 14.08 12.32
CA ASN A 28 3.81 14.62 11.98
C ASN A 28 3.72 16.06 11.46
N LYS A 29 4.10 17.03 12.31
CA LYS A 29 4.13 18.47 11.97
C LYS A 29 5.04 18.77 10.76
N MET A 30 6.14 18.03 10.61
CA MET A 30 7.07 18.23 9.48
C MET A 30 6.42 17.84 8.15
N THR A 31 5.69 16.72 8.12
CA THR A 31 4.97 16.26 6.90
C THR A 31 3.88 17.26 6.49
N ARG A 32 3.22 17.89 7.47
CA ARG A 32 2.20 18.91 7.20
C ARG A 32 2.77 20.20 6.60
N ALA A 33 3.97 20.60 7.02
CA ALA A 33 4.64 21.83 6.60
C ALA A 33 5.46 21.68 5.31
N LEU A 34 5.51 20.49 4.69
CA LEU A 34 6.23 20.28 3.44
C LEU A 34 5.58 21.07 2.30
N GLU A 35 6.35 21.97 1.70
CA GLU A 35 6.03 22.54 0.40
C GLU A 35 6.25 21.48 -0.67
N LEU A 36 5.17 21.09 -1.33
CA LEU A 36 5.18 20.05 -2.36
C LEU A 36 5.32 20.68 -3.74
N PRO A 37 5.99 20.02 -4.69
CA PRO A 37 5.99 20.44 -6.08
C PRO A 37 4.57 20.49 -6.66
N ASP A 38 4.38 21.28 -7.71
CA ASP A 38 3.09 21.54 -8.34
C ASP A 38 2.43 20.30 -8.99
N ASN A 39 3.21 19.27 -9.31
CA ASN A 39 2.67 17.99 -9.77
C ASN A 39 2.03 17.15 -8.65
N VAL A 40 2.13 17.56 -7.38
CA VAL A 40 1.58 16.81 -6.25
C VAL A 40 0.32 17.48 -5.72
N ARG A 41 -0.79 16.80 -5.86
CA ARG A 41 -2.08 17.22 -5.29
C ARG A 41 -2.37 16.43 -4.00
N ARG A 42 -2.32 17.11 -2.86
CA ARG A 42 -2.78 16.55 -1.57
C ARG A 42 -4.26 16.86 -1.40
N LEU A 43 -5.06 15.81 -1.18
CA LEU A 43 -6.49 15.94 -0.95
C LEU A 43 -6.78 16.46 0.46
N SER A 44 -7.97 17.07 0.62
CA SER A 44 -8.44 17.67 1.88
C SER A 44 -8.45 16.64 3.03
N THR A 45 -8.15 17.12 4.23
CA THR A 45 -8.27 16.34 5.47
C THR A 45 -9.59 16.57 6.22
N ARG A 46 -10.40 17.56 5.76
CA ARG A 46 -11.63 17.97 6.46
C ARG A 46 -12.89 17.32 5.91
N LYS A 47 -12.92 17.13 4.60
CA LYS A 47 -14.06 16.55 3.87
C LYS A 47 -13.57 15.81 2.64
N PRO A 48 -14.34 14.86 2.10
CA PRO A 48 -14.04 14.26 0.81
C PRO A 48 -13.88 15.30 -0.27
N GLU A 49 -12.87 15.16 -1.09
CA GLU A 49 -12.56 16.01 -2.23
C GLU A 49 -12.53 15.17 -3.49
N SER A 50 -13.03 15.72 -4.59
CA SER A 50 -12.95 15.10 -5.91
C SER A 50 -12.13 15.98 -6.84
N ILE A 51 -11.20 15.37 -7.59
CA ILE A 51 -10.36 16.07 -8.57
C ILE A 51 -10.47 15.35 -9.91
N GLU A 52 -10.66 16.11 -10.96
CA GLU A 52 -10.56 15.59 -12.33
C GLU A 52 -9.09 15.42 -12.70
N GLY A 53 -8.74 14.26 -13.24
CA GLY A 53 -7.36 13.94 -13.64
C GLY A 53 -6.78 14.96 -14.61
N ARG A 54 -7.57 15.43 -15.60
CA ARG A 54 -7.15 16.44 -16.57
C ARG A 54 -6.69 17.75 -15.93
N THR A 55 -7.24 18.12 -14.77
CA THR A 55 -6.84 19.37 -14.07
C THR A 55 -5.44 19.29 -13.45
N ILE A 56 -4.90 18.09 -13.34
CA ILE A 56 -3.56 17.80 -12.82
C ILE A 56 -2.65 17.16 -13.89
N GLY A 57 -3.04 17.23 -15.17
CA GLY A 57 -2.26 16.68 -16.27
C GLY A 57 -2.34 15.14 -16.39
N PHE A 58 -3.35 14.51 -15.79
CA PHE A 58 -3.57 13.07 -15.91
C PHE A 58 -4.86 12.81 -16.70
N GLY A 59 -4.76 12.03 -17.77
CA GLY A 59 -5.89 11.59 -18.56
C GLY A 59 -5.73 10.15 -19.02
N LEU A 60 -6.84 9.46 -19.17
CA LEU A 60 -6.93 8.17 -19.85
C LEU A 60 -7.85 8.36 -21.06
N GLU A 61 -7.29 8.29 -22.25
CA GLU A 61 -8.15 8.24 -23.44
C GLU A 61 -8.75 6.83 -23.58
N PRO A 62 -10.04 6.68 -23.85
CA PRO A 62 -11.03 7.73 -24.20
C PRO A 62 -11.86 8.25 -23.01
N CYS A 63 -11.54 7.93 -21.77
CA CYS A 63 -12.37 8.34 -20.63
C CYS A 63 -11.70 9.33 -19.69
N ASP A 64 -12.51 10.17 -19.04
CA ASP A 64 -12.06 11.01 -17.95
C ASP A 64 -11.71 10.16 -16.71
N VAL A 65 -10.75 10.63 -15.91
CA VAL A 65 -10.45 10.06 -14.61
C VAL A 65 -10.84 11.02 -13.51
N VAL A 66 -11.47 10.51 -12.46
CA VAL A 66 -11.80 11.30 -11.26
C VAL A 66 -11.24 10.60 -10.03
N PHE A 67 -10.44 11.35 -9.28
CA PHE A 67 -9.93 10.92 -7.98
C PHE A 67 -10.83 11.46 -6.87
N HIS A 68 -11.23 10.57 -5.95
CA HIS A 68 -12.02 10.91 -4.78
C HIS A 68 -11.24 10.51 -3.53
N GLY A 69 -11.11 11.39 -2.55
CA GLY A 69 -10.38 11.00 -1.35
C GLY A 69 -10.50 12.01 -0.22
N GLN A 70 -10.15 11.54 0.97
CA GLN A 70 -10.00 12.35 2.17
C GLN A 70 -8.81 11.83 2.97
N GLY A 71 -7.90 12.73 3.36
CA GLY A 71 -6.84 12.43 4.32
C GLY A 71 -7.32 12.55 5.77
N PHE A 72 -6.49 12.13 6.70
CA PHE A 72 -6.75 12.28 8.14
C PHE A 72 -6.32 13.65 8.63
N GLN A 73 -7.15 14.27 9.45
CA GLN A 73 -6.84 15.52 10.15
C GLN A 73 -6.14 15.27 11.48
N SER A 74 -6.44 14.14 12.13
CA SER A 74 -5.90 13.67 13.40
C SER A 74 -5.45 12.22 13.30
N ALA A 75 -4.67 11.75 14.28
CA ALA A 75 -4.20 10.37 14.33
C ALA A 75 -5.32 9.33 14.44
N ALA A 76 -6.42 9.69 15.08
CA ALA A 76 -7.59 8.83 15.25
C ALA A 76 -8.79 9.37 14.46
N VAL A 77 -9.41 8.50 13.66
CA VAL A 77 -10.67 8.76 12.94
C VAL A 77 -11.55 7.54 13.14
N ASP A 78 -12.52 7.64 14.03
CA ASP A 78 -13.38 6.52 14.44
C ASP A 78 -14.66 6.41 13.61
N GLU A 79 -14.94 7.41 12.78
CA GLU A 79 -16.12 7.45 11.93
C GLU A 79 -15.92 6.80 10.56
N ASN A 80 -16.99 6.27 9.99
CA ASN A 80 -17.01 5.78 8.61
C ASN A 80 -17.06 6.98 7.64
N VAL A 81 -15.88 7.45 7.23
CA VAL A 81 -15.76 8.61 6.32
C VAL A 81 -16.29 8.33 4.92
N VAL A 82 -16.41 7.05 4.50
CA VAL A 82 -16.89 6.65 3.18
C VAL A 82 -18.31 7.13 2.93
N GLN A 83 -19.13 7.19 3.98
CA GLN A 83 -20.51 7.65 3.88
C GLN A 83 -20.64 9.09 3.33
N ARG A 84 -19.58 9.89 3.44
CA ARG A 84 -19.53 11.27 2.93
C ARG A 84 -18.91 11.38 1.54
N TYR A 85 -18.33 10.29 1.00
CA TYR A 85 -17.80 10.30 -0.36
C TYR A 85 -18.94 10.44 -1.37
N PRO A 86 -18.77 11.26 -2.42
CA PRO A 86 -19.80 11.39 -3.46
C PRO A 86 -19.96 10.06 -4.22
N PRO A 87 -21.08 9.85 -4.90
CA PRO A 87 -21.19 8.74 -5.84
C PRO A 87 -20.22 8.93 -7.01
N GLY A 88 -19.84 7.83 -7.66
CA GLY A 88 -19.02 7.85 -8.86
C GLY A 88 -19.63 8.71 -9.96
N ARG A 89 -18.79 9.44 -10.70
CA ARG A 89 -19.22 10.24 -11.86
C ARG A 89 -19.45 9.32 -13.05
N SER A 90 -20.66 9.36 -13.60
CA SER A 90 -20.99 8.61 -14.81
C SER A 90 -20.10 9.03 -15.99
N GLY A 91 -19.64 8.06 -16.77
CA GLY A 91 -18.78 8.28 -17.94
C GLY A 91 -17.31 8.61 -17.62
N ALA A 92 -16.89 8.46 -16.36
CA ALA A 92 -15.52 8.61 -15.95
C ALA A 92 -15.02 7.35 -15.23
N PHE A 93 -13.71 7.12 -15.25
CA PHE A 93 -13.04 6.12 -14.39
C PHE A 93 -12.82 6.73 -13.00
N ASN A 94 -13.52 6.23 -12.01
CA ASN A 94 -13.53 6.76 -10.65
C ASN A 94 -12.56 6.01 -9.74
N ILE A 95 -11.62 6.72 -9.12
CA ILE A 95 -10.61 6.18 -8.23
C ILE A 95 -10.86 6.70 -6.82
N GLY A 96 -11.12 5.80 -5.87
CA GLY A 96 -11.20 6.13 -4.46
C GLY A 96 -9.86 5.98 -3.76
N LEU A 97 -9.43 6.99 -3.01
CA LEU A 97 -8.28 6.95 -2.12
C LEU A 97 -8.78 7.01 -0.67
N LEU A 98 -8.44 6.02 0.14
CA LEU A 98 -8.89 5.95 1.53
C LEU A 98 -7.83 5.31 2.41
N HIS A 99 -7.57 5.92 3.56
CA HIS A 99 -6.79 5.31 4.64
C HIS A 99 -7.77 4.68 5.64
N THR A 100 -7.78 3.35 5.78
CA THR A 100 -8.81 2.63 6.56
C THR A 100 -8.28 1.32 7.13
N SER A 101 -8.77 0.94 8.30
CA SER A 101 -8.55 -0.41 8.83
C SER A 101 -9.45 -1.46 8.17
N LEU A 102 -10.44 -1.07 7.39
CA LEU A 102 -11.51 -1.89 6.86
C LEU A 102 -12.08 -2.83 7.95
N GLU A 103 -13.37 -3.08 8.02
CA GLU A 103 -13.95 -4.02 9.00
C GLU A 103 -13.50 -5.46 8.69
N MET A 104 -12.29 -5.78 9.14
CA MET A 104 -11.78 -7.13 9.11
C MET A 104 -12.02 -7.76 10.48
N THR A 105 -12.89 -8.76 10.51
CA THR A 105 -13.15 -9.57 11.69
C THR A 105 -11.82 -10.11 12.26
N GLY A 106 -11.44 -9.67 13.46
CA GLY A 106 -10.42 -10.32 14.28
C GLY A 106 -9.00 -9.75 14.28
N GLY A 107 -8.77 -8.49 13.91
CA GLY A 107 -7.41 -7.89 13.96
C GLY A 107 -7.15 -7.05 15.21
N GLU A 108 -5.92 -7.12 15.74
CA GLU A 108 -5.40 -6.25 16.83
C GLU A 108 -5.19 -4.78 16.39
N HIS A 109 -5.63 -4.40 15.20
CA HIS A 109 -5.44 -3.04 14.68
C HIS A 109 -6.52 -2.11 15.22
N ALA A 110 -6.07 -0.99 15.77
CA ALA A 110 -6.96 0.10 16.18
C ALA A 110 -7.88 0.50 15.00
N ARG A 111 -9.12 0.86 15.31
CA ARG A 111 -10.11 1.25 14.29
C ARG A 111 -9.75 2.62 13.72
N TYR A 112 -9.32 2.65 12.46
CA TYR A 112 -9.01 3.87 11.73
C TYR A 112 -9.96 3.98 10.53
N ALA A 113 -10.87 4.98 10.55
CA ALA A 113 -11.90 5.17 9.54
C ALA A 113 -12.55 3.85 9.11
N PRO A 114 -13.16 3.11 10.06
CA PRO A 114 -13.70 1.77 9.78
C PRO A 114 -14.82 1.86 8.75
N CYS A 115 -14.80 0.99 7.76
CA CYS A 115 -15.85 0.84 6.77
C CYS A 115 -15.93 -0.61 6.29
N SER A 116 -17.07 -1.00 5.77
CA SER A 116 -17.27 -2.31 5.15
C SER A 116 -16.94 -2.27 3.64
N VAL A 117 -16.73 -3.43 3.04
CA VAL A 117 -16.62 -3.56 1.59
C VAL A 117 -17.88 -3.03 0.89
N SER A 118 -19.06 -3.30 1.46
CA SER A 118 -20.33 -2.79 0.92
C SER A 118 -20.43 -1.27 0.92
N ASP A 119 -19.85 -0.58 1.91
CA ASP A 119 -19.77 0.88 1.90
C ASP A 119 -18.97 1.39 0.70
N LEU A 120 -17.82 0.76 0.43
CA LEU A 120 -16.96 1.11 -0.71
C LEU A 120 -17.68 0.87 -2.05
N VAL A 121 -18.27 -0.32 -2.23
CA VAL A 121 -19.01 -0.69 -3.45
C VAL A 121 -20.20 0.25 -3.69
N SER A 122 -20.88 0.71 -2.63
CA SER A 122 -22.02 1.62 -2.73
C SER A 122 -21.69 2.97 -3.37
N ARG A 123 -20.41 3.36 -3.41
CA ARG A 123 -19.97 4.59 -4.06
C ARG A 123 -19.87 4.48 -5.58
N GLN A 124 -19.87 3.25 -6.13
CA GLN A 124 -19.79 3.00 -7.57
C GLN A 124 -18.49 3.51 -8.20
N TYR A 125 -17.36 3.28 -7.51
CA TYR A 125 -16.04 3.57 -8.05
C TYR A 125 -15.45 2.35 -8.75
N ASP A 126 -14.63 2.61 -9.77
CA ASP A 126 -14.03 1.58 -10.61
C ASP A 126 -12.77 0.98 -9.97
N TYR A 127 -12.13 1.69 -9.04
CA TYR A 127 -10.94 1.25 -8.32
C TYR A 127 -10.84 1.91 -6.94
N TRP A 128 -10.44 1.14 -5.93
CA TRP A 128 -10.13 1.65 -4.61
C TRP A 128 -8.66 1.40 -4.22
N ALA A 129 -7.88 2.48 -4.06
CA ALA A 129 -6.54 2.47 -3.49
C ALA A 129 -6.62 2.72 -1.99
N LEU A 130 -6.44 1.66 -1.20
CA LEU A 130 -6.52 1.73 0.26
C LEU A 130 -5.13 1.87 0.88
N GLY A 131 -5.01 2.66 1.96
CA GLY A 131 -3.84 2.74 2.82
C GLY A 131 -4.10 2.19 4.22
N HIS A 132 -3.06 2.10 5.07
CA HIS A 132 -3.02 1.63 6.44
C HIS A 132 -2.44 0.21 6.58
N ILE A 133 -2.89 -0.77 5.83
CA ILE A 133 -2.39 -2.15 5.92
C ILE A 133 -1.09 -2.28 5.12
N HIS A 134 -0.01 -2.66 5.79
CA HIS A 134 1.34 -2.77 5.20
C HIS A 134 1.57 -4.05 4.38
N LYS A 135 0.61 -4.96 4.38
CA LYS A 135 0.63 -6.17 3.57
C LYS A 135 -0.20 -5.95 2.30
N ALA A 136 0.41 -6.19 1.13
CA ALA A 136 -0.31 -6.13 -0.13
C ALA A 136 -1.47 -7.14 -0.14
N ARG A 137 -2.66 -6.70 -0.52
CA ARG A 137 -3.87 -7.53 -0.51
C ARG A 137 -4.91 -7.01 -1.49
N LEU A 138 -5.40 -7.89 -2.34
CA LEU A 138 -6.64 -7.71 -3.08
C LEU A 138 -7.80 -8.12 -2.16
N VAL A 139 -8.63 -7.16 -1.78
CA VAL A 139 -9.79 -7.39 -0.90
C VAL A 139 -10.98 -7.90 -1.71
N GLN A 140 -11.21 -7.28 -2.87
CA GLN A 140 -12.26 -7.61 -3.82
C GLN A 140 -11.74 -7.40 -5.23
N ALA A 141 -12.17 -8.23 -6.17
CA ALA A 141 -11.69 -8.18 -7.55
C ALA A 141 -12.54 -7.28 -8.48
N ASP A 142 -13.83 -7.11 -8.18
CA ASP A 142 -14.75 -6.32 -9.01
C ASP A 142 -15.78 -5.57 -8.14
N PRO A 143 -15.73 -4.23 -8.07
CA PRO A 143 -14.58 -3.42 -8.48
C PRO A 143 -13.34 -3.75 -7.64
N PRO A 144 -12.12 -3.57 -8.16
CA PRO A 144 -10.92 -3.86 -7.40
C PRO A 144 -10.77 -2.95 -6.18
N ILE A 145 -10.64 -3.55 -5.00
CA ILE A 145 -10.40 -2.90 -3.71
C ILE A 145 -9.07 -3.42 -3.19
N VAL A 146 -8.05 -2.55 -3.08
CA VAL A 146 -6.67 -3.00 -2.93
C VAL A 146 -5.94 -2.24 -1.83
N PHE A 147 -5.29 -2.97 -0.93
CA PHE A 147 -4.18 -2.47 -0.15
C PHE A 147 -2.88 -2.78 -0.90
N PRO A 148 -2.13 -1.80 -1.38
CA PRO A 148 -0.86 -2.03 -2.07
C PRO A 148 0.25 -2.50 -1.11
N GLY A 149 0.05 -2.33 0.20
CA GLY A 149 1.07 -2.53 1.20
C GLY A 149 2.02 -1.33 1.33
N ASN A 150 3.22 -1.59 1.85
CA ASN A 150 4.30 -0.61 1.90
C ASN A 150 5.38 -0.90 0.84
N ILE A 151 6.14 0.11 0.47
CA ILE A 151 7.19 0.02 -0.55
C ILE A 151 8.41 -0.74 -0.03
N GLN A 152 8.66 -0.66 1.29
CA GLN A 152 9.81 -1.28 1.95
C GLN A 152 9.43 -1.81 3.33
N GLY A 153 9.78 -3.05 3.63
CA GLY A 153 9.67 -3.61 4.97
C GLY A 153 10.67 -2.96 5.92
N ARG A 154 10.22 -2.59 7.11
CA ARG A 154 11.02 -1.87 8.11
C ARG A 154 11.46 -2.74 9.29
N HIS A 155 10.85 -3.89 9.46
CA HIS A 155 11.16 -4.85 10.53
C HIS A 155 10.67 -6.25 10.18
N ILE A 156 11.08 -7.25 10.99
CA ILE A 156 10.85 -8.67 10.74
C ILE A 156 9.37 -9.08 10.64
N ARG A 157 8.43 -8.31 11.19
CA ARG A 157 7.00 -8.60 11.04
C ARG A 157 6.46 -8.22 9.65
N GLU A 158 7.25 -7.52 8.84
CA GLU A 158 6.93 -7.10 7.47
C GLU A 158 7.71 -7.92 6.44
N THR A 159 7.63 -9.24 6.55
CA THR A 159 8.30 -10.18 5.64
C THR A 159 7.70 -10.17 4.23
N GLY A 160 8.44 -10.80 3.29
CA GLY A 160 8.04 -10.96 1.89
C GLY A 160 8.25 -9.71 1.05
N ALA A 161 7.91 -9.81 -0.22
CA ALA A 161 8.06 -8.71 -1.19
C ALA A 161 7.24 -7.48 -0.80
N LYS A 162 7.82 -6.30 -1.00
CA LYS A 162 7.20 -5.00 -0.79
C LYS A 162 7.28 -4.20 -2.08
N GLY A 163 6.27 -3.36 -2.34
CA GLY A 163 6.22 -2.66 -3.61
C GLY A 163 4.96 -1.82 -3.78
N CYS A 164 4.53 -1.70 -5.03
CA CYS A 164 3.33 -0.97 -5.39
C CYS A 164 2.41 -1.80 -6.27
N GLN A 165 1.19 -1.29 -6.46
CA GLN A 165 0.25 -1.84 -7.42
C GLN A 165 0.28 -1.00 -8.69
N LEU A 166 0.70 -1.59 -9.80
CA LEU A 166 0.53 -1.02 -11.14
C LEU A 166 -0.89 -1.35 -11.62
N VAL A 167 -1.63 -0.31 -12.01
CA VAL A 167 -3.00 -0.45 -12.51
C VAL A 167 -3.03 0.03 -13.96
N THR A 168 -3.37 -0.84 -14.87
CA THR A 168 -3.56 -0.52 -16.29
C THR A 168 -5.05 -0.60 -16.61
N VAL A 169 -5.58 0.43 -17.26
CA VAL A 169 -7.00 0.49 -17.65
C VAL A 169 -7.11 0.37 -19.16
N ASP A 170 -7.91 -0.59 -19.64
CA ASP A 170 -8.13 -0.80 -21.07
C ASP A 170 -9.14 0.22 -21.65
N ASP A 171 -9.31 0.22 -23.00
CA ASP A 171 -10.21 1.12 -23.70
C ASP A 171 -11.70 0.95 -23.31
N ARG A 172 -12.03 -0.13 -22.59
CA ARG A 172 -13.37 -0.39 -22.06
C ARG A 172 -13.51 0.02 -20.59
N GLY A 173 -12.49 0.67 -20.03
CA GLY A 173 -12.46 1.08 -18.63
C GLY A 173 -12.23 -0.07 -17.64
N ARG A 174 -11.69 -1.23 -18.08
CA ARG A 174 -11.45 -2.37 -17.18
C ARG A 174 -10.04 -2.32 -16.62
N PRO A 175 -9.88 -2.27 -15.29
CA PRO A 175 -8.57 -2.26 -14.65
C PRO A 175 -7.93 -3.67 -14.63
N THR A 176 -6.64 -3.72 -14.93
CA THR A 176 -5.76 -4.88 -14.71
C THR A 176 -4.74 -4.51 -13.64
N LEU A 177 -4.47 -5.43 -12.73
CA LEU A 177 -3.66 -5.21 -11.55
C LEU A 177 -2.37 -6.05 -11.62
N GLU A 178 -1.23 -5.41 -11.41
CA GLU A 178 0.07 -6.08 -11.30
C GLU A 178 0.80 -5.58 -10.05
N PHE A 179 1.24 -6.51 -9.20
CA PHE A 179 2.09 -6.14 -8.06
C PHE A 179 3.55 -6.05 -8.52
N VAL A 180 4.15 -4.86 -8.36
CA VAL A 180 5.55 -4.59 -8.74
C VAL A 180 6.40 -4.51 -7.48
N PRO A 181 7.32 -5.47 -7.24
CA PRO A 181 8.27 -5.41 -6.13
C PRO A 181 9.23 -4.23 -6.29
N LEU A 182 9.41 -3.45 -5.22
CA LEU A 182 10.27 -2.25 -5.19
C LEU A 182 11.22 -2.25 -3.99
N ASP A 183 11.15 -3.26 -3.15
CA ASP A 183 11.98 -3.39 -1.95
C ASP A 183 13.47 -3.56 -2.33
N VAL A 184 14.33 -2.80 -1.66
CA VAL A 184 15.79 -2.82 -1.88
C VAL A 184 16.50 -3.83 -0.98
N PHE A 185 15.81 -4.31 0.03
CA PHE A 185 16.16 -5.51 0.81
C PHE A 185 14.89 -6.12 1.39
N ARG A 186 14.94 -7.42 1.70
CA ARG A 186 13.74 -8.17 2.12
C ARG A 186 13.92 -8.84 3.46
N TRP A 187 12.89 -8.72 4.31
CA TRP A 187 12.82 -9.45 5.57
C TRP A 187 12.28 -10.86 5.34
N HIS A 188 12.96 -11.84 5.94
CA HIS A 188 12.53 -13.24 5.95
C HIS A 188 12.55 -13.82 7.35
N GLU A 189 11.59 -14.69 7.63
CA GLU A 189 11.60 -15.58 8.77
C GLU A 189 11.82 -17.00 8.25
N LEU A 190 12.90 -17.64 8.68
CA LEU A 190 13.34 -18.95 8.25
C LEU A 190 13.26 -19.92 9.43
N THR A 191 12.32 -20.84 9.38
CA THR A 191 12.22 -21.91 10.37
C THR A 191 13.06 -23.10 9.94
N VAL A 192 13.95 -23.56 10.83
CA VAL A 192 14.83 -24.70 10.63
C VAL A 192 14.51 -25.76 11.68
N ALA A 193 14.01 -26.92 11.24
CA ALA A 193 13.79 -28.04 12.11
C ALA A 193 15.14 -28.75 12.42
N ALA A 194 15.48 -28.89 13.70
CA ALA A 194 16.71 -29.50 14.17
C ALA A 194 16.48 -30.94 14.73
N ASP A 195 15.31 -31.52 14.43
CA ASP A 195 15.00 -32.86 14.89
C ASP A 195 16.05 -33.87 14.37
N GLY A 196 16.65 -34.64 15.30
CA GLY A 196 17.70 -35.63 15.00
C GLY A 196 19.11 -35.06 14.93
N ALA A 197 19.34 -33.77 15.10
CA ALA A 197 20.67 -33.20 15.31
C ALA A 197 21.21 -33.68 16.65
N LYS A 198 22.48 -34.13 16.67
CA LYS A 198 23.12 -34.65 17.88
C LYS A 198 24.10 -33.66 18.47
N ARG A 199 24.52 -32.69 17.74
CA ARG A 199 25.54 -31.69 18.10
C ARG A 199 25.15 -30.32 17.56
N GLY A 200 25.67 -29.27 18.19
CA GLY A 200 25.47 -27.90 17.72
C GLY A 200 25.94 -27.68 16.27
N ASP A 201 27.02 -28.35 15.85
CA ASP A 201 27.53 -28.28 14.47
C ASP A 201 26.51 -28.82 13.45
N ASP A 202 25.75 -29.87 13.82
CA ASP A 202 24.69 -30.39 12.94
C ASP A 202 23.60 -29.35 12.71
N VAL A 203 23.21 -28.63 13.79
CA VAL A 203 22.23 -27.52 13.71
C VAL A 203 22.76 -26.40 12.84
N LEU A 204 24.02 -25.99 13.03
CA LEU A 204 24.65 -24.96 12.20
C LEU A 204 24.70 -25.35 10.72
N GLY A 205 24.98 -26.64 10.44
CA GLY A 205 24.91 -27.17 9.08
C GLY A 205 23.54 -27.06 8.43
N LEU A 206 22.46 -27.39 9.16
CA LEU A 206 21.09 -27.27 8.72
C LEU A 206 20.70 -25.79 8.45
N ILE A 207 21.11 -24.90 9.34
CA ILE A 207 20.91 -23.44 9.17
C ILE A 207 21.62 -22.98 7.90
N GLY A 208 22.89 -23.32 7.71
CA GLY A 208 23.67 -22.92 6.53
C GLY A 208 23.06 -23.42 5.22
N GLN A 209 22.60 -24.67 5.17
CA GLN A 209 21.92 -25.22 3.98
C GLN A 209 20.63 -24.46 3.68
N SER A 210 19.82 -24.16 4.71
CA SER A 210 18.55 -23.47 4.57
C SER A 210 18.75 -22.02 4.11
N LEU A 211 19.74 -21.31 4.67
CA LEU A 211 20.13 -19.97 4.23
C LEU A 211 20.63 -19.94 2.80
N ASN A 212 21.48 -20.88 2.41
CA ASN A 212 22.00 -20.98 1.04
C ASN A 212 20.88 -21.22 0.01
N ARG A 213 19.86 -21.99 0.37
CA ARG A 213 18.69 -22.20 -0.47
C ARG A 213 17.89 -20.90 -0.60
N LEU A 214 17.58 -20.24 0.52
CA LEU A 214 16.85 -18.97 0.52
C LEU A 214 17.56 -17.91 -0.32
N VAL A 215 18.87 -17.74 -0.19
CA VAL A 215 19.64 -16.78 -0.99
C VAL A 215 19.53 -17.08 -2.48
N ARG A 216 19.62 -18.36 -2.88
CA ARG A 216 19.46 -18.73 -4.29
C ARG A 216 18.06 -18.42 -4.84
N GLU A 217 17.01 -18.64 -4.04
CA GLU A 217 15.62 -18.36 -4.42
C GLU A 217 15.32 -16.85 -4.57
N GLN A 218 16.00 -16.01 -3.79
CA GLN A 218 15.79 -14.56 -3.79
C GLN A 218 16.73 -13.79 -4.74
N GLY A 219 17.70 -14.44 -5.35
CA GLY A 219 18.66 -13.86 -6.28
C GLY A 219 19.59 -12.87 -5.59
N GLU A 220 19.82 -11.70 -6.23
CA GLU A 220 20.77 -10.68 -5.75
C GLU A 220 20.17 -9.73 -4.69
N LEU A 221 18.88 -9.88 -4.36
CA LEU A 221 18.25 -9.00 -3.38
C LEU A 221 18.84 -9.23 -1.98
N PRO A 222 19.36 -8.20 -1.29
CA PRO A 222 19.82 -8.33 0.09
C PRO A 222 18.73 -8.81 1.03
N LEU A 223 19.07 -9.69 1.94
CA LEU A 223 18.13 -10.30 2.89
C LEU A 223 18.48 -9.96 4.32
N ALA A 224 17.45 -9.65 5.13
CA ALA A 224 17.51 -9.63 6.58
C ALA A 224 16.72 -10.84 7.11
N VAL A 225 17.41 -11.82 7.68
CA VAL A 225 16.80 -13.11 8.02
C VAL A 225 16.77 -13.33 9.54
N ARG A 226 15.58 -13.60 10.07
CA ARG A 226 15.44 -14.21 11.40
C ARG A 226 15.40 -15.72 11.24
N VAL A 227 16.34 -16.42 11.86
CA VAL A 227 16.32 -17.89 11.93
C VAL A 227 15.63 -18.32 13.22
N ILE A 228 14.64 -19.19 13.09
CA ILE A 228 13.94 -19.84 14.21
C ILE A 228 14.29 -21.32 14.14
N VAL A 229 14.98 -21.81 15.16
CA VAL A 229 15.28 -23.24 15.27
C VAL A 229 14.19 -23.90 16.11
N THR A 230 13.63 -25.00 15.59
CA THR A 230 12.60 -25.80 16.25
C THR A 230 13.02 -27.24 16.34
N GLY A 231 12.33 -28.04 17.15
CA GLY A 231 12.63 -29.46 17.32
C GLY A 231 13.39 -29.78 18.61
N ARG A 232 13.82 -31.06 18.75
CA ARG A 232 14.57 -31.56 19.90
C ARG A 232 15.93 -32.07 19.43
N CYS A 233 16.99 -31.62 20.09
CA CYS A 233 18.37 -32.05 19.92
C CYS A 233 18.74 -33.05 21.01
#